data_1ad78948476a74485362316c0c5f8afa
#
_entry.id   1ad78948476a74485362316c0c5f8afa
#
_cell.length_a   1.000
_cell.length_b   1.000
_cell.length_c   1.000
_cell.angle_alpha   90.00
_cell.angle_beta   90.00
_cell.angle_gamma   90.00
#
_symmetry.space_group_name_H-M   'P 1'
#
loop_
_entity.id
_entity.type
_entity.pdbx_description
1 polymer ?
#
loop_
_entity_poly.entity_id
_entity_poly.type
_entity_poly.pdbx_seq_one_letter_code
_entity_poly.pdbx_strand_id
1 'polypeptide(L)'
;MDLTAQVNSILQEYAEGVDKLVLDVEEDVSKEAIKRLKKTSPKASRNGGHKHYADDWKVDNRSKKQYAKIIIHNKQYQLTHLLENGHDIVREGVVVGHAAAQPHIKPVESWVKSEVEKRIREGLE
;
A
#
# COMPACT_ATOMS: atom_id res chain seq x y z
N MET A 1 -8.32 48.42 9.16
CA MET A 1 -7.77 47.29 8.40
C MET A 1 -8.05 46.00 9.14
N ASP A 2 -8.73 45.07 8.51
CA ASP A 2 -8.99 43.75 9.09
C ASP A 2 -8.00 42.74 8.55
N LEU A 3 -7.14 42.22 9.41
CA LEU A 3 -6.13 41.24 9.05
C LEU A 3 -6.67 39.81 9.02
N THR A 4 -7.84 39.58 9.59
CA THR A 4 -8.42 38.23 9.75
C THR A 4 -8.64 37.55 8.41
N ALA A 5 -9.22 38.26 7.44
CA ALA A 5 -9.46 37.69 6.11
C ALA A 5 -8.16 37.32 5.39
N GLN A 6 -7.12 38.15 5.53
CA GLN A 6 -5.82 37.89 4.95
C GLN A 6 -5.15 36.68 5.58
N VAL A 7 -5.20 36.58 6.91
CA VAL A 7 -4.63 35.44 7.65
C VAL A 7 -5.35 34.16 7.28
N ASN A 8 -6.68 34.19 7.24
CA ASN A 8 -7.49 33.02 6.88
C ASN A 8 -7.20 32.55 5.46
N SER A 9 -7.02 33.50 4.52
CA SER A 9 -6.67 33.15 3.15
C SER A 9 -5.29 32.47 3.06
N ILE A 10 -4.32 32.98 3.78
CA ILE A 10 -2.97 32.38 3.82
C ILE A 10 -3.02 30.97 4.44
N LEU A 11 -3.75 30.80 5.54
CA LEU A 11 -3.89 29.49 6.18
C LEU A 11 -4.59 28.48 5.28
N GLN A 12 -5.62 28.92 4.54
CA GLN A 12 -6.33 28.06 3.60
C GLN A 12 -5.41 27.62 2.45
N GLU A 13 -4.66 28.55 1.87
CA GLU A 13 -3.69 28.22 0.80
C GLU A 13 -2.65 27.23 1.30
N TYR A 14 -2.15 27.41 2.53
CA TYR A 14 -1.18 26.49 3.11
C TYR A 14 -1.78 25.11 3.30
N ALA A 15 -2.99 25.03 3.85
CA ALA A 15 -3.69 23.75 4.06
C ALA A 15 -3.95 23.01 2.74
N GLU A 16 -4.39 23.73 1.71
CA GLU A 16 -4.61 23.16 0.38
C GLU A 16 -3.29 22.65 -0.23
N GLY A 17 -2.20 23.37 -0.04
CA GLY A 17 -0.88 22.96 -0.49
C GLY A 17 -0.39 21.68 0.22
N VAL A 18 -0.64 21.58 1.52
CA VAL A 18 -0.30 20.36 2.29
C VAL A 18 -1.15 19.18 1.82
N ASP A 19 -2.45 19.37 1.63
CA ASP A 19 -3.36 18.32 1.15
C ASP A 19 -2.90 17.79 -0.21
N LYS A 20 -2.53 18.67 -1.11
CA LYS A 20 -2.02 18.30 -2.43
C LYS A 20 -0.71 17.53 -2.32
N LEU A 21 0.21 17.99 -1.48
CA LEU A 21 1.49 17.31 -1.25
C LEU A 21 1.27 15.89 -0.76
N VAL A 22 0.41 15.70 0.24
CA VAL A 22 0.12 14.38 0.80
C VAL A 22 -0.46 13.46 -0.26
N LEU A 23 -1.43 13.93 -1.03
CA LEU A 23 -2.04 13.14 -2.10
C LEU A 23 -1.02 12.75 -3.17
N ASP A 24 -0.22 13.69 -3.64
CA ASP A 24 0.80 13.43 -4.66
C ASP A 24 1.83 12.40 -4.16
N VAL A 25 2.27 12.53 -2.91
CA VAL A 25 3.20 11.58 -2.30
C VAL A 25 2.57 10.19 -2.21
N GLU A 26 1.33 10.09 -1.73
CA GLU A 26 0.67 8.78 -1.61
C GLU A 26 0.44 8.13 -2.97
N GLU A 27 0.08 8.89 -3.98
CA GLU A 27 -0.09 8.37 -5.34
C GLU A 27 1.23 7.83 -5.90
N ASP A 28 2.31 8.60 -5.78
CA ASP A 28 3.62 8.20 -6.29
C ASP A 28 4.18 6.99 -5.53
N VAL A 29 4.08 7.00 -4.21
CA VAL A 29 4.55 5.89 -3.37
C VAL A 29 3.73 4.63 -3.64
N SER A 30 2.41 4.76 -3.85
CA SER A 30 1.57 3.59 -4.17
C SER A 30 1.97 2.92 -5.48
N LYS A 31 2.34 3.68 -6.49
CA LYS A 31 2.84 3.14 -7.77
C LYS A 31 4.13 2.35 -7.57
N GLU A 32 5.05 2.89 -6.79
CA GLU A 32 6.31 2.20 -6.48
C GLU A 32 6.08 0.97 -5.60
N ALA A 33 5.15 1.06 -4.65
CA ALA A 33 4.77 -0.07 -3.80
C ALA A 33 4.22 -1.23 -4.63
N ILE A 34 3.37 -0.96 -5.61
CA ILE A 34 2.85 -1.98 -6.53
C ILE A 34 3.98 -2.67 -7.28
N LYS A 35 4.95 -1.91 -7.78
CA LYS A 35 6.12 -2.49 -8.47
C LYS A 35 6.92 -3.40 -7.54
N ARG A 36 7.12 -2.98 -6.29
CA ARG A 36 7.83 -3.77 -5.29
C ARG A 36 7.07 -5.04 -4.93
N LEU A 37 5.76 -4.94 -4.72
CA LEU A 37 4.91 -6.10 -4.42
C LEU A 37 4.91 -7.11 -5.56
N LYS A 38 4.82 -6.65 -6.80
CA LYS A 38 4.90 -7.54 -7.97
C LYS A 38 6.23 -8.28 -8.03
N LYS A 39 7.30 -7.60 -7.67
CA LYS A 39 8.65 -8.17 -7.69
C LYS A 39 8.88 -9.16 -6.54
N THR A 40 8.37 -8.86 -5.35
CA THR A 40 8.64 -9.63 -4.14
C THR A 40 7.59 -10.69 -3.83
N SER A 41 6.41 -10.60 -4.45
CA SER A 41 5.35 -11.59 -4.23
C SER A 41 5.74 -12.97 -4.72
N PRO A 42 5.28 -14.04 -4.02
CA PRO A 42 5.53 -15.39 -4.48
C PRO A 42 5.03 -15.61 -5.91
N LYS A 43 5.84 -16.28 -6.70
CA LYS A 43 5.53 -16.59 -8.10
C LYS A 43 4.74 -17.89 -8.19
N ALA A 44 4.06 -18.09 -9.31
CA ALA A 44 3.30 -19.30 -9.56
C ALA A 44 4.19 -20.54 -9.41
N SER A 45 3.70 -21.52 -8.66
CA SER A 45 4.35 -22.81 -8.56
C SER A 45 4.12 -23.62 -9.85
N ARG A 46 4.87 -24.73 -9.98
CA ARG A 46 4.72 -25.67 -11.09
C ARG A 46 3.26 -26.15 -11.26
N ASN A 47 2.53 -26.21 -10.14
CA ASN A 47 1.13 -26.66 -10.13
C ASN A 47 0.13 -25.52 -10.33
N GLY A 48 0.59 -24.31 -10.60
CA GLY A 48 -0.28 -23.18 -10.90
C GLY A 48 -1.09 -22.64 -9.74
N GLY A 49 -0.79 -23.03 -8.50
CA GLY A 49 -1.58 -22.65 -7.32
C GLY A 49 -1.61 -21.14 -7.02
N HIS A 50 -0.61 -20.40 -7.47
CA HIS A 50 -0.51 -18.95 -7.25
C HIS A 50 -0.44 -18.19 -8.57
N LYS A 51 -0.95 -18.80 -9.63
CA LYS A 51 -0.87 -18.22 -10.97
C LYS A 51 -1.45 -16.80 -10.96
N HIS A 52 -0.67 -15.87 -11.48
CA HIS A 52 -1.02 -14.45 -11.58
C HIS A 52 -1.14 -13.69 -10.25
N TYR A 53 -0.89 -14.32 -9.09
CA TYR A 53 -0.98 -13.62 -7.81
C TYR A 53 -0.10 -12.36 -7.79
N ALA A 54 1.15 -12.47 -8.22
CA ALA A 54 2.08 -11.33 -8.23
C ALA A 54 1.64 -10.19 -9.16
N ASP A 55 0.80 -10.49 -10.16
CA ASP A 55 0.29 -9.51 -11.11
C ASP A 55 -1.05 -8.91 -10.71
N ASP A 56 -1.69 -9.45 -9.68
CA ASP A 56 -3.05 -9.06 -9.26
C ASP A 56 -3.07 -7.95 -8.20
N TRP A 57 -1.97 -7.26 -8.00
CA TRP A 57 -1.91 -6.10 -7.11
C TRP A 57 -2.58 -4.90 -7.78
N LYS A 58 -3.49 -4.27 -7.05
CA LYS A 58 -4.28 -3.12 -7.54
C LYS A 58 -4.27 -1.98 -6.53
N VAL A 59 -4.40 -0.78 -7.06
CA VAL A 59 -4.55 0.44 -6.25
C VAL A 59 -6.01 0.87 -6.33
N ASP A 60 -6.61 1.12 -5.17
CA ASP A 60 -7.92 1.73 -5.05
C ASP A 60 -7.74 3.11 -4.43
N ASN A 61 -7.89 4.15 -5.24
CA ASN A 61 -7.74 5.52 -4.79
C ASN A 61 -9.12 6.09 -4.42
N ARG A 62 -9.36 6.17 -3.12
CA ARG A 62 -10.60 6.71 -2.56
C ARG A 62 -10.42 8.13 -2.02
N SER A 63 -9.40 8.82 -2.47
CA SER A 63 -9.07 10.16 -2.02
C SER A 63 -10.14 11.17 -2.41
N LYS A 64 -10.31 12.16 -1.55
CA LYS A 64 -11.14 13.33 -1.78
C LYS A 64 -10.28 14.58 -1.64
N LYS A 65 -10.81 15.75 -1.96
CA LYS A 65 -10.04 17.01 -1.99
C LYS A 65 -9.18 17.26 -0.74
N GLN A 66 -9.69 16.94 0.45
CA GLN A 66 -9.00 17.19 1.72
C GLN A 66 -8.67 15.90 2.47
N TYR A 67 -8.68 14.77 1.76
CA TYR A 67 -8.55 13.48 2.40
C TYR A 67 -7.91 12.48 1.45
N ALA A 68 -6.65 12.18 1.70
CA ALA A 68 -5.94 11.18 0.91
C ALA A 68 -6.21 9.79 1.50
N LYS A 69 -6.74 8.90 0.66
CA LYS A 69 -6.95 7.51 1.03
C LYS A 69 -6.69 6.60 -0.16
N ILE A 70 -5.57 5.89 -0.10
CA ILE A 70 -5.18 4.96 -1.14
C ILE A 70 -5.01 3.59 -0.51
N ILE A 71 -5.69 2.60 -1.06
CA ILE A 71 -5.65 1.22 -0.59
C ILE A 71 -4.98 0.37 -1.66
N ILE A 72 -3.98 -0.39 -1.25
CA ILE A 72 -3.32 -1.37 -2.09
C ILE A 72 -3.84 -2.74 -1.69
N HIS A 73 -4.35 -3.49 -2.64
CA HIS A 73 -4.90 -4.82 -2.39
C HIS A 73 -4.61 -5.77 -3.54
N ASN A 74 -4.72 -7.06 -3.25
CA ASN A 74 -4.59 -8.10 -4.26
C ASN A 74 -5.97 -8.68 -4.56
N LYS A 75 -6.27 -8.95 -5.81
CA LYS A 75 -7.54 -9.58 -6.20
C LYS A 75 -7.71 -10.95 -5.55
N GLN A 76 -6.62 -11.66 -5.31
CA GLN A 76 -6.62 -12.94 -4.64
C GLN A 76 -6.39 -12.78 -3.14
N TYR A 77 -7.21 -11.97 -2.49
CA TYR A 77 -7.03 -11.60 -1.07
C TYR A 77 -7.00 -12.82 -0.13
N GLN A 78 -7.65 -13.92 -0.49
CA GLN A 78 -7.63 -15.14 0.31
C GLN A 78 -6.23 -15.76 0.36
N LEU A 79 -5.48 -15.67 -0.74
CA LEU A 79 -4.10 -16.16 -0.78
C LEU A 79 -3.14 -15.25 -0.02
N THR A 80 -3.45 -13.97 0.08
CA THR A 80 -2.57 -12.98 0.70
C THR A 80 -2.16 -13.38 2.11
N HIS A 81 -3.13 -13.68 2.97
CA HIS A 81 -2.86 -14.07 4.35
C HIS A 81 -2.12 -15.40 4.45
N LEU A 82 -2.51 -16.37 3.62
CA LEU A 82 -1.88 -17.69 3.62
C LEU A 82 -0.41 -17.60 3.21
N LEU A 83 -0.11 -16.81 2.19
CA LEU A 83 1.27 -16.63 1.72
C LEU A 83 2.11 -15.84 2.70
N GLU A 84 1.57 -14.77 3.28
CA GLU A 84 2.31 -13.91 4.20
C GLU A 84 2.68 -14.64 5.50
N ASN A 85 1.76 -15.41 6.06
CA ASN A 85 1.89 -16.00 7.38
C ASN A 85 2.17 -17.52 7.38
N GLY A 86 2.07 -18.17 6.21
CA GLY A 86 2.11 -19.63 6.14
C GLY A 86 0.78 -20.24 6.59
N HIS A 87 0.61 -21.51 6.38
CA HIS A 87 -0.62 -22.21 6.75
C HIS A 87 -0.42 -23.71 6.80
N ASP A 88 -1.31 -24.40 7.51
CA ASP A 88 -1.36 -25.84 7.51
C ASP A 88 -1.95 -26.36 6.20
N ILE A 89 -1.40 -27.47 5.73
CA ILE A 89 -1.93 -28.17 4.56
C ILE A 89 -2.83 -29.29 5.09
N VAL A 90 -4.12 -29.22 4.74
CA VAL A 90 -5.13 -30.15 5.23
C VAL A 90 -5.68 -30.99 4.07
N ARG A 91 -5.70 -32.32 4.28
CA ARG A 91 -6.32 -33.26 3.33
C ARG A 91 -7.22 -34.20 4.12
N GLU A 92 -8.48 -34.32 3.68
CA GLU A 92 -9.49 -35.20 4.31
C GLU A 92 -9.59 -34.95 5.83
N GLY A 93 -9.53 -33.67 6.25
CA GLY A 93 -9.63 -33.29 7.64
C GLY A 93 -8.37 -33.50 8.49
N VAL A 94 -7.28 -33.94 7.88
CA VAL A 94 -6.01 -34.23 8.58
C VAL A 94 -4.92 -33.27 8.09
N VAL A 95 -4.17 -32.71 9.02
CA VAL A 95 -3.01 -31.90 8.71
C VAL A 95 -1.89 -32.80 8.20
N VAL A 96 -1.51 -32.64 6.93
CA VAL A 96 -0.47 -33.45 6.28
C VAL A 96 0.83 -32.70 6.07
N GLY A 97 0.86 -31.41 6.37
CA GLY A 97 2.06 -30.60 6.24
C GLY A 97 1.80 -29.14 6.60
N HIS A 98 2.82 -28.33 6.39
CA HIS A 98 2.76 -26.90 6.64
C HIS A 98 3.45 -26.15 5.51
N ALA A 99 2.76 -25.15 4.95
CA ALA A 99 3.38 -24.23 3.98
C ALA A 99 4.07 -23.12 4.74
N ALA A 100 5.36 -22.92 4.49
CA ALA A 100 6.13 -21.87 5.13
C ALA A 100 5.65 -20.48 4.75
N ALA A 101 5.75 -19.55 5.68
CA ALA A 101 5.47 -18.13 5.41
C ALA A 101 6.40 -17.60 4.32
N GLN A 102 5.85 -16.78 3.43
CA GLN A 102 6.60 -16.07 2.40
C GLN A 102 6.29 -14.57 2.54
N PRO A 103 6.87 -13.89 3.53
CA PRO A 103 6.60 -12.47 3.77
C PRO A 103 6.96 -11.62 2.57
N HIS A 104 5.98 -10.92 2.04
CA HIS A 104 6.18 -10.03 0.90
C HIS A 104 5.48 -8.67 1.11
N ILE A 105 4.49 -8.62 2.01
CA ILE A 105 3.76 -7.39 2.33
C ILE A 105 4.50 -6.57 3.36
N LYS A 106 4.92 -7.19 4.46
CA LYS A 106 5.56 -6.50 5.59
C LYS A 106 6.77 -5.67 5.20
N PRO A 107 7.71 -6.18 4.38
CA PRO A 107 8.85 -5.36 3.93
C PRO A 107 8.42 -4.14 3.10
N VAL A 108 7.43 -4.31 2.23
CA VAL A 108 6.92 -3.21 1.41
C VAL A 108 6.16 -2.20 2.27
N GLU A 109 5.35 -2.68 3.22
CA GLU A 109 4.64 -1.80 4.17
C GLU A 109 5.61 -0.94 4.98
N SER A 110 6.69 -1.53 5.48
CA SER A 110 7.72 -0.78 6.22
C SER A 110 8.39 0.27 5.34
N TRP A 111 8.69 -0.08 4.09
CA TRP A 111 9.26 0.85 3.13
C TRP A 111 8.29 2.00 2.84
N VAL A 112 6.99 1.70 2.64
CA VAL A 112 5.96 2.71 2.38
C VAL A 112 5.89 3.71 3.53
N LYS A 113 5.84 3.25 4.77
CA LYS A 113 5.79 4.13 5.94
C LYS A 113 6.96 5.09 5.99
N SER A 114 8.18 4.57 5.82
CA SER A 114 9.40 5.37 5.80
C SER A 114 9.42 6.38 4.66
N GLU A 115 9.02 5.94 3.48
CA GLU A 115 9.12 6.75 2.27
C GLU A 115 8.08 7.87 2.25
N VAL A 116 6.85 7.59 2.70
CA VAL A 116 5.80 8.60 2.80
C VAL A 116 6.22 9.69 3.80
N GLU A 117 6.69 9.30 4.97
CA GLU A 117 7.17 10.25 5.97
C GLU A 117 8.30 11.13 5.43
N LYS A 118 9.27 10.51 4.81
CA LYS A 118 10.43 11.22 4.23
C LYS A 118 10.00 12.24 3.18
N ARG A 119 9.18 11.83 2.21
CA ARG A 119 8.77 12.69 1.11
C ARG A 119 7.86 13.83 1.56
N ILE A 120 6.98 13.59 2.52
CA ILE A 120 6.15 14.65 3.09
C ILE A 120 7.03 15.65 3.83
N ARG A 121 7.96 15.17 4.65
CA ARG A 121 8.88 16.03 5.40
C ARG A 121 9.71 16.90 4.46
N GLU A 122 10.28 16.32 3.41
CA GLU A 122 11.05 17.04 2.40
C GLU A 122 10.20 18.06 1.65
N GLY A 123 8.96 17.73 1.33
CA GLY A 123 8.05 18.62 0.63
C GLY A 123 7.58 19.81 1.46
N LEU A 124 7.65 19.73 2.80
CA LEU A 124 7.30 20.80 3.71
C LEU A 124 8.45 21.76 3.99
N GLU A 125 9.66 21.43 3.62
CA GLU A 125 10.85 22.27 3.80
C GLU A 125 10.90 23.46 2.87
#